data_549b9d37f3af0bff9e9f603be8324251
#
_entry.id   549b9d37f3af0bff9e9f603be8324251
#
_cell.length_a   1.000
_cell.length_b   1.000
_cell.length_c   1.000
_cell.angle_alpha   90.00
_cell.angle_beta   90.00
_cell.angle_gamma   90.00
#
_symmetry.space_group_name_H-M   'P 1'
#
loop_
_entity.id
_entity.type
_entity.pdbx_description
1 polymer ?
#
loop_
_entity_poly.entity_id
_entity_poly.type
_entity_poly.pdbx_seq_one_letter_code
_entity_poly.pdbx_strand_id
1 'polypeptide(L)'
;IRDSLYSMVTSTQKELSYQYYYENIGNYFNVILTPSKHKGFIDVFCVDNTELAETQQMLRSANHKLSMSLDVANIVPWKWDLEKGTMLCDVNRPVELSHDDSMMNEDQLSVPDYQYFAKICKEDRERVKKAYKELTEGNVSKIKEEYRVIVRKNGVARYEWVEAQATVDKRDEKGNPITLIGSSLVITGRKKMEEDLITAKEKAEESNRLKSAFLANMSHE
;
A
#
# COMPACT_ATOMS: atom_id res chain seq x y z
N ILE A 1 38.07 16.03 -11.96
CA ILE A 1 37.30 15.72 -10.75
C ILE A 1 38.22 15.65 -9.53
N ARG A 2 39.33 14.90 -9.59
CA ARG A 2 40.24 14.69 -8.45
C ARG A 2 40.85 15.98 -7.92
N ASP A 3 41.37 16.86 -8.81
CA ASP A 3 41.95 18.14 -8.44
C ASP A 3 40.93 19.13 -7.91
N SER A 4 39.66 19.04 -8.37
CA SER A 4 38.55 19.85 -7.91
C SER A 4 38.15 19.48 -6.47
N LEU A 5 38.08 18.19 -6.13
CA LEU A 5 37.75 17.72 -4.78
C LEU A 5 38.84 18.12 -3.77
N TYR A 6 40.13 17.94 -4.17
CA TYR A 6 41.25 18.38 -3.36
C TYR A 6 41.21 19.87 -3.05
N SER A 7 41.00 20.69 -4.09
CA SER A 7 40.87 22.14 -3.95
C SER A 7 39.71 22.54 -3.05
N MET A 8 38.60 21.83 -3.16
CA MET A 8 37.42 22.09 -2.34
C MET A 8 37.62 21.81 -0.85
N VAL A 9 38.24 20.66 -0.50
CA VAL A 9 38.52 20.31 0.89
C VAL A 9 39.57 21.25 1.50
N THR A 10 40.62 21.57 0.76
CA THR A 10 41.69 22.47 1.23
C THR A 10 41.24 23.91 1.40
N SER A 11 40.39 24.42 0.51
CA SER A 11 39.87 25.80 0.59
C SER A 11 38.79 25.98 1.64
N THR A 12 37.87 25.01 1.78
CA THR A 12 36.75 25.10 2.73
C THR A 12 37.09 24.64 4.13
N GLN A 13 38.22 23.89 4.29
CA GLN A 13 38.59 23.23 5.53
C GLN A 13 37.50 22.35 6.11
N LYS A 14 36.63 21.78 5.24
CA LYS A 14 35.52 20.89 5.61
C LYS A 14 35.75 19.50 5.08
N GLU A 15 35.26 18.54 5.81
CA GLU A 15 35.18 17.14 5.38
C GLU A 15 34.25 17.02 4.16
N LEU A 16 34.62 16.16 3.22
CA LEU A 16 33.83 15.77 2.08
C LEU A 16 33.73 14.24 2.06
N SER A 17 32.53 13.72 1.93
CA SER A 17 32.26 12.28 1.82
C SER A 17 31.47 12.00 0.55
N TYR A 18 31.85 10.94 -0.16
CA TYR A 18 31.12 10.46 -1.34
C TYR A 18 31.28 8.96 -1.51
N GLN A 19 30.29 8.32 -2.16
CA GLN A 19 30.38 6.91 -2.53
C GLN A 19 30.99 6.76 -3.91
N TYR A 20 31.93 5.82 -4.05
CA TYR A 20 32.59 5.51 -5.29
C TYR A 20 32.53 4.00 -5.59
N TYR A 21 32.12 3.67 -6.82
CA TYR A 21 32.14 2.31 -7.31
C TYR A 21 33.42 2.06 -8.11
N TYR A 22 34.24 1.08 -7.69
CA TYR A 22 35.47 0.73 -8.35
C TYR A 22 35.24 -0.47 -9.28
N GLU A 23 35.04 -0.19 -10.56
CA GLU A 23 34.67 -1.18 -11.59
C GLU A 23 35.61 -2.39 -11.69
N ASN A 24 36.92 -2.20 -11.54
CA ASN A 24 37.91 -3.26 -11.72
C ASN A 24 37.79 -4.39 -10.68
N ILE A 25 37.28 -4.11 -9.51
CA ILE A 25 37.07 -5.11 -8.43
C ILE A 25 35.61 -5.28 -8.04
N GLY A 26 34.73 -4.48 -8.62
CA GLY A 26 33.28 -4.58 -8.38
C GLY A 26 32.81 -4.10 -7.00
N ASN A 27 33.63 -3.28 -6.30
CA ASN A 27 33.32 -2.89 -4.93
C ASN A 27 32.90 -1.42 -4.81
N TYR A 28 32.05 -1.14 -3.82
CA TYR A 28 31.65 0.20 -3.40
C TYR A 28 32.48 0.66 -2.22
N PHE A 29 33.03 1.86 -2.33
CA PHE A 29 33.78 2.50 -1.25
C PHE A 29 33.12 3.80 -0.82
N ASN A 30 33.03 4.02 0.49
CA ASN A 30 32.78 5.35 1.03
C ASN A 30 34.14 6.04 1.20
N VAL A 31 34.36 7.09 0.41
CA VAL A 31 35.62 7.86 0.41
C VAL A 31 35.35 9.12 1.22
N ILE A 32 36.15 9.30 2.27
CA ILE A 32 36.10 10.46 3.16
C ILE A 32 37.39 11.23 3.01
N LEU A 33 37.29 12.49 2.65
CA LEU A 33 38.40 13.41 2.48
C LEU A 33 38.35 14.44 3.63
N THR A 34 39.41 14.51 4.42
CA THR A 34 39.52 15.47 5.52
C THR A 34 40.75 16.35 5.38
N PRO A 35 40.74 17.61 5.83
CA PRO A 35 41.95 18.42 5.91
C PRO A 35 42.96 17.75 6.84
N SER A 36 44.17 17.56 6.34
CA SER A 36 45.26 16.98 7.16
C SER A 36 45.81 18.02 8.15
N LYS A 37 46.39 17.54 9.22
CA LYS A 37 47.18 18.38 10.16
C LYS A 37 48.41 18.98 9.49
N HIS A 38 48.89 18.36 8.41
CA HIS A 38 50.00 18.86 7.62
C HIS A 38 49.50 19.82 6.53
N LYS A 39 50.02 21.06 6.55
CA LYS A 39 49.61 22.10 5.60
C LYS A 39 49.84 21.64 4.15
N GLY A 40 48.82 21.73 3.32
CA GLY A 40 48.88 21.34 1.90
C GLY A 40 48.60 19.84 1.64
N PHE A 41 48.16 19.09 2.65
CA PHE A 41 47.75 17.69 2.51
C PHE A 41 46.29 17.49 2.88
N ILE A 42 45.69 16.41 2.38
CA ILE A 42 44.40 15.88 2.80
C ILE A 42 44.56 14.43 3.23
N ASP A 43 43.86 14.02 4.25
CA ASP A 43 43.74 12.62 4.67
C ASP A 43 42.56 11.97 3.91
N VAL A 44 42.82 10.77 3.36
CA VAL A 44 41.79 10.03 2.58
C VAL A 44 41.55 8.71 3.30
N PHE A 45 40.28 8.53 3.68
CA PHE A 45 39.82 7.27 4.26
C PHE A 45 38.91 6.57 3.25
N CYS A 46 39.21 5.30 2.96
CA CYS A 46 38.40 4.46 2.10
C CYS A 46 37.82 3.31 2.93
N VAL A 47 36.54 3.26 3.05
CA VAL A 47 35.82 2.19 3.76
C VAL A 47 35.10 1.35 2.72
N ASP A 48 35.35 0.05 2.69
CA ASP A 48 34.60 -0.88 1.85
C ASP A 48 33.15 -0.94 2.36
N ASN A 49 32.21 -0.59 1.49
CA ASN A 49 30.79 -0.48 1.78
C ASN A 49 29.95 -1.38 0.86
N THR A 50 30.60 -2.35 0.21
CA THR A 50 30.01 -3.19 -0.83
C THR A 50 28.80 -3.95 -0.30
N GLU A 51 28.93 -4.68 0.80
CA GLU A 51 27.85 -5.46 1.38
C GLU A 51 26.61 -4.61 1.73
N LEU A 52 26.83 -3.43 2.31
CA LEU A 52 25.75 -2.50 2.62
C LEU A 52 25.08 -1.95 1.36
N ALA A 53 25.89 -1.56 0.36
CA ALA A 53 25.39 -1.02 -0.90
C ALA A 53 24.57 -2.08 -1.67
N GLU A 54 25.06 -3.30 -1.77
CA GLU A 54 24.36 -4.42 -2.41
C GLU A 54 23.06 -4.77 -1.68
N THR A 55 23.11 -4.85 -0.34
CA THR A 55 21.92 -5.10 0.47
C THR A 55 20.87 -4.03 0.28
N GLN A 56 21.25 -2.76 0.27
CA GLN A 56 20.34 -1.64 0.01
C GLN A 56 19.75 -1.72 -1.39
N GLN A 57 20.56 -2.07 -2.40
CA GLN A 57 20.08 -2.21 -3.77
C GLN A 57 19.11 -3.39 -3.92
N MET A 58 19.41 -4.52 -3.30
CA MET A 58 18.49 -5.68 -3.27
C MET A 58 17.17 -5.33 -2.60
N LEU A 59 17.20 -4.64 -1.47
CA LEU A 59 16.01 -4.20 -0.76
C LEU A 59 15.17 -3.22 -1.60
N ARG A 60 15.80 -2.24 -2.25
CA ARG A 60 15.11 -1.31 -3.16
C ARG A 60 14.46 -2.04 -4.32
N SER A 61 15.18 -2.99 -4.93
CA SER A 61 14.66 -3.79 -6.04
C SER A 61 13.47 -4.67 -5.60
N ALA A 62 13.57 -5.32 -4.45
CA ALA A 62 12.48 -6.12 -3.89
C ALA A 62 11.25 -5.27 -3.58
N ASN A 63 11.44 -4.12 -2.94
CA ASN A 63 10.34 -3.18 -2.64
C ASN A 63 9.69 -2.65 -3.93
N HIS A 64 10.49 -2.32 -4.95
CA HIS A 64 9.95 -1.87 -6.24
C HIS A 64 9.12 -2.96 -6.93
N LYS A 65 9.61 -4.21 -6.97
CA LYS A 65 8.87 -5.35 -7.53
C LYS A 65 7.56 -5.59 -6.76
N LEU A 66 7.60 -5.52 -5.43
CA LEU A 66 6.41 -5.67 -4.58
C LEU A 66 5.40 -4.55 -4.89
N SER A 67 5.86 -3.30 -4.93
CA SER A 67 5.00 -2.15 -5.25
C SER A 67 4.31 -2.34 -6.60
N MET A 68 5.07 -2.67 -7.66
CA MET A 68 4.50 -2.92 -8.99
C MET A 68 3.48 -4.06 -8.98
N SER A 69 3.75 -5.15 -8.25
CA SER A 69 2.84 -6.29 -8.16
C SER A 69 1.51 -5.91 -7.50
N LEU A 70 1.57 -5.10 -6.44
CA LEU A 70 0.38 -4.60 -5.76
C LEU A 70 -0.40 -3.62 -6.65
N ASP A 71 0.29 -2.77 -7.42
CA ASP A 71 -0.33 -1.83 -8.37
C ASP A 71 -1.08 -2.58 -9.47
N VAL A 72 -0.46 -3.58 -10.10
CA VAL A 72 -1.10 -4.41 -11.12
C VAL A 72 -2.33 -5.14 -10.57
N ALA A 73 -2.27 -5.59 -9.32
CA ALA A 73 -3.38 -6.26 -8.65
C ALA A 73 -4.45 -5.29 -8.12
N ASN A 74 -4.26 -3.96 -8.23
CA ASN A 74 -5.11 -2.93 -7.63
C ASN A 74 -5.31 -3.11 -6.11
N ILE A 75 -4.25 -3.57 -5.42
CA ILE A 75 -4.25 -3.78 -3.97
C ILE A 75 -3.60 -2.56 -3.31
N VAL A 76 -4.30 -1.95 -2.36
CA VAL A 76 -3.79 -0.84 -1.54
C VAL A 76 -3.45 -1.34 -0.15
N PRO A 77 -2.19 -1.45 0.20
CA PRO A 77 -1.80 -1.70 1.58
C PRO A 77 -2.02 -0.45 2.42
N TRP A 78 -2.39 -0.69 3.66
CA TRP A 78 -2.56 0.37 4.65
C TRP A 78 -2.12 -0.12 6.03
N LYS A 79 -1.85 0.85 6.89
CA LYS A 79 -1.50 0.66 8.29
C LYS A 79 -2.37 1.55 9.16
N TRP A 80 -2.90 1.00 10.25
CA TRP A 80 -3.69 1.74 11.22
C TRP A 80 -2.94 1.81 12.54
N ASP A 81 -2.62 3.02 12.96
CA ASP A 81 -2.07 3.35 14.28
C ASP A 81 -3.26 3.58 15.22
N LEU A 82 -3.50 2.63 16.11
CA LEU A 82 -4.66 2.66 17.02
C LEU A 82 -4.49 3.67 18.15
N GLU A 83 -3.26 3.99 18.53
CA GLU A 83 -2.98 4.99 19.57
C GLU A 83 -3.24 6.40 19.04
N LYS A 84 -2.84 6.67 17.80
CA LYS A 84 -3.06 7.97 17.15
C LYS A 84 -4.42 8.10 16.49
N GLY A 85 -5.15 7.00 16.32
CA GLY A 85 -6.41 6.97 15.55
C GLY A 85 -6.21 7.38 14.10
N THR A 86 -5.09 6.98 13.47
CA THR A 86 -4.76 7.37 12.09
C THR A 86 -4.48 6.16 11.20
N MET A 87 -5.00 6.23 9.97
CA MET A 87 -4.71 5.26 8.92
C MET A 87 -3.74 5.87 7.92
N LEU A 88 -2.68 5.12 7.59
CA LEU A 88 -1.66 5.46 6.60
C LEU A 88 -1.88 4.59 5.37
N CYS A 89 -2.06 5.22 4.21
CA CYS A 89 -2.19 4.55 2.92
C CYS A 89 -1.07 5.03 1.99
N ASP A 90 -0.62 4.19 1.08
CA ASP A 90 0.32 4.56 0.02
C ASP A 90 -0.41 5.41 -1.05
N VAL A 91 0.11 6.60 -1.35
CA VAL A 91 -0.54 7.63 -2.20
C VAL A 91 -0.38 7.34 -3.69
N ASN A 92 0.70 6.66 -4.08
CA ASN A 92 1.05 6.46 -5.49
C ASN A 92 0.20 5.39 -6.20
N ARG A 93 -0.93 4.99 -5.59
CA ARG A 93 -1.76 3.94 -6.13
C ARG A 93 -3.08 4.48 -6.63
N PRO A 94 -3.55 4.02 -7.80
CA PRO A 94 -4.79 4.47 -8.39
C PRO A 94 -5.99 3.88 -7.63
N VAL A 95 -6.07 4.11 -6.33
CA VAL A 95 -7.32 3.90 -5.64
C VAL A 95 -8.12 5.16 -5.83
N GLU A 96 -9.18 5.05 -6.60
CA GLU A 96 -10.19 6.09 -6.79
C GLU A 96 -10.96 6.41 -5.49
N LEU A 97 -10.32 6.16 -4.36
CA LEU A 97 -10.78 6.62 -3.06
C LEU A 97 -10.48 8.10 -3.01
N SER A 98 -11.48 8.94 -3.26
CA SER A 98 -11.32 10.39 -3.25
C SER A 98 -10.73 10.84 -1.91
N HIS A 99 -9.53 11.37 -1.97
CA HIS A 99 -8.86 12.02 -0.87
C HIS A 99 -9.00 13.54 -1.06
N ASP A 100 -9.20 14.22 0.03
CA ASP A 100 -9.08 15.67 0.07
C ASP A 100 -7.57 15.98 -0.02
N ASP A 101 -7.15 16.71 -1.06
CA ASP A 101 -5.74 17.03 -1.34
C ASP A 101 -5.02 17.74 -0.19
N SER A 102 -5.78 18.23 0.81
CA SER A 102 -5.25 18.94 1.98
C SER A 102 -4.52 18.06 3.00
N MET A 103 -4.57 16.71 2.87
CA MET A 103 -4.02 15.76 3.85
C MET A 103 -2.81 14.95 3.34
N MET A 104 -2.23 15.32 2.21
CA MET A 104 -1.12 14.61 1.60
C MET A 104 0.23 15.06 2.17
N ASN A 105 0.96 14.15 2.81
CA ASN A 105 2.43 14.21 2.87
C ASN A 105 2.98 13.58 1.58
N GLU A 106 4.18 13.99 1.13
CA GLU A 106 4.73 13.73 -0.21
C GLU A 106 4.66 12.26 -0.69
N ASP A 107 4.62 11.27 0.23
CA ASP A 107 4.62 9.84 -0.12
C ASP A 107 3.50 9.01 0.55
N GLN A 108 2.81 9.52 1.54
CA GLN A 108 1.78 8.78 2.29
C GLN A 108 0.59 9.64 2.67
N LEU A 109 -0.61 9.12 2.44
CA LEU A 109 -1.84 9.72 2.93
C LEU A 109 -2.11 9.26 4.35
N SER A 110 -2.16 10.22 5.29
CA SER A 110 -2.59 10.00 6.67
C SER A 110 -4.03 10.50 6.85
N VAL A 111 -4.94 9.59 7.20
CA VAL A 111 -6.37 9.89 7.38
C VAL A 111 -6.80 9.50 8.79
N PRO A 112 -7.49 10.39 9.55
CA PRO A 112 -8.13 9.99 10.79
C PRO A 112 -9.10 8.81 10.57
N ASP A 113 -9.08 7.83 11.47
CA ASP A 113 -9.86 6.60 11.35
C ASP A 113 -11.37 6.85 11.23
N TYR A 114 -11.89 7.84 11.96
CA TYR A 114 -13.32 8.22 11.87
C TYR A 114 -13.72 8.68 10.46
N GLN A 115 -12.80 9.34 9.72
CA GLN A 115 -13.05 9.76 8.33
C GLN A 115 -13.06 8.56 7.37
N TYR A 116 -12.19 7.59 7.61
CA TYR A 116 -12.22 6.33 6.87
C TYR A 116 -13.58 5.63 7.04
N PHE A 117 -14.02 5.42 8.29
CA PHE A 117 -15.30 4.78 8.57
C PHE A 117 -16.50 5.60 8.08
N ALA A 118 -16.40 6.93 8.02
CA ALA A 118 -17.45 7.80 7.48
C ALA A 118 -17.72 7.56 5.98
N LYS A 119 -16.69 7.13 5.22
CA LYS A 119 -16.82 6.81 3.78
C LYS A 119 -17.52 5.48 3.53
N ILE A 120 -17.59 4.59 4.51
CA ILE A 120 -18.29 3.31 4.39
C ILE A 120 -19.80 3.58 4.33
N CYS A 121 -20.49 2.90 3.43
CA CYS A 121 -21.95 2.95 3.29
C CYS A 121 -22.63 2.67 4.64
N LYS A 122 -23.69 3.40 4.94
CA LYS A 122 -24.33 3.32 6.26
C LYS A 122 -24.74 1.90 6.64
N GLU A 123 -25.25 1.15 5.68
CA GLU A 123 -25.71 -0.22 5.86
C GLU A 123 -24.58 -1.19 6.21
N ASP A 124 -23.36 -0.93 5.73
CA ASP A 124 -22.20 -1.81 5.93
C ASP A 124 -21.37 -1.39 7.16
N ARG A 125 -21.50 -0.14 7.60
CA ARG A 125 -20.60 0.50 8.58
C ARG A 125 -20.54 -0.22 9.92
N GLU A 126 -21.69 -0.56 10.48
CA GLU A 126 -21.73 -1.18 11.82
C GLU A 126 -21.16 -2.62 11.79
N ARG A 127 -21.41 -3.36 10.71
CA ARG A 127 -20.85 -4.70 10.50
C ARG A 127 -19.32 -4.62 10.40
N VAL A 128 -18.81 -3.68 9.60
CA VAL A 128 -17.36 -3.49 9.42
C VAL A 128 -16.71 -3.06 10.72
N LYS A 129 -17.27 -2.09 11.45
CA LYS A 129 -16.76 -1.67 12.77
C LYS A 129 -16.70 -2.83 13.75
N LYS A 130 -17.73 -3.68 13.79
CA LYS A 130 -17.77 -4.86 14.64
C LYS A 130 -16.64 -5.83 14.30
N ALA A 131 -16.37 -6.10 13.02
CA ALA A 131 -15.28 -6.97 12.60
C ALA A 131 -13.91 -6.44 13.05
N TYR A 132 -13.66 -5.14 12.91
CA TYR A 132 -12.43 -4.52 13.41
C TYR A 132 -12.33 -4.57 14.94
N LYS A 133 -13.44 -4.40 15.65
CA LYS A 133 -13.49 -4.53 17.11
C LYS A 133 -13.13 -5.94 17.56
N GLU A 134 -13.69 -6.98 16.93
CA GLU A 134 -13.34 -8.38 17.22
C GLU A 134 -11.85 -8.67 16.99
N LEU A 135 -11.25 -8.06 15.95
CA LEU A 135 -9.82 -8.17 15.70
C LEU A 135 -8.98 -7.49 16.80
N THR A 136 -9.37 -6.28 17.22
CA THR A 136 -8.64 -5.54 18.27
C THR A 136 -8.81 -6.16 19.65
N GLU A 137 -9.95 -6.77 19.95
CA GLU A 137 -10.19 -7.53 21.18
C GLU A 137 -9.51 -8.92 21.20
N GLY A 138 -8.94 -9.34 20.06
CA GLY A 138 -8.24 -10.62 19.96
C GLY A 138 -9.14 -11.82 19.78
N ASN A 139 -10.44 -11.62 19.51
CA ASN A 139 -11.41 -12.69 19.27
C ASN A 139 -11.13 -13.41 17.96
N VAL A 140 -10.50 -12.72 17.00
CA VAL A 140 -10.06 -13.26 15.71
C VAL A 140 -8.64 -12.80 15.41
N SER A 141 -7.87 -13.59 14.67
CA SER A 141 -6.49 -13.24 14.28
C SER A 141 -6.43 -12.42 12.98
N LYS A 142 -7.47 -12.49 12.17
CA LYS A 142 -7.58 -11.85 10.86
C LYS A 142 -9.04 -11.59 10.54
N ILE A 143 -9.30 -10.50 9.85
CA ILE A 143 -10.61 -10.21 9.26
C ILE A 143 -10.51 -10.13 7.73
N LYS A 144 -11.64 -10.43 7.08
CA LYS A 144 -11.86 -10.23 5.65
C LYS A 144 -13.30 -9.76 5.48
N GLU A 145 -13.49 -8.53 4.99
CA GLU A 145 -14.79 -7.90 4.86
C GLU A 145 -14.96 -7.29 3.46
N GLU A 146 -16.12 -7.50 2.88
CA GLU A 146 -16.55 -6.84 1.64
C GLU A 146 -17.60 -5.79 1.98
N TYR A 147 -17.39 -4.54 1.56
CA TYR A 147 -18.30 -3.44 1.85
C TYR A 147 -18.24 -2.36 0.79
N ARG A 148 -19.24 -1.50 0.77
CA ARG A 148 -19.33 -0.37 -0.15
C ARG A 148 -18.74 0.89 0.47
N VAL A 149 -17.95 1.59 -0.30
CA VAL A 149 -17.42 2.91 0.05
C VAL A 149 -17.95 3.97 -0.90
N ILE A 150 -18.17 5.17 -0.38
CA ILE A 150 -18.58 6.33 -1.17
C ILE A 150 -17.32 6.99 -1.71
N VAL A 151 -17.19 7.04 -3.01
CA VAL A 151 -16.13 7.75 -3.72
C VAL A 151 -16.70 8.92 -4.50
N ARG A 152 -15.92 9.99 -4.66
CA ARG A 152 -16.32 11.13 -5.48
C ARG A 152 -15.33 11.28 -6.64
N LYS A 153 -15.85 11.20 -7.86
CA LYS A 153 -15.07 11.44 -9.08
C LYS A 153 -15.76 12.53 -9.87
N ASN A 154 -15.04 13.59 -10.21
CA ASN A 154 -15.57 14.76 -10.92
C ASN A 154 -16.83 15.35 -10.26
N GLY A 155 -16.88 15.41 -8.93
CA GLY A 155 -18.02 15.93 -8.17
C GLY A 155 -19.22 14.98 -8.02
N VAL A 156 -19.22 13.83 -8.70
CA VAL A 156 -20.29 12.83 -8.64
C VAL A 156 -19.95 11.76 -7.60
N ALA A 157 -20.84 11.55 -6.62
CA ALA A 157 -20.69 10.47 -5.64
C ALA A 157 -21.15 9.14 -6.27
N ARG A 158 -20.37 8.09 -6.11
CA ARG A 158 -20.69 6.72 -6.50
C ARG A 158 -20.25 5.73 -5.43
N TYR A 159 -20.76 4.52 -5.48
CA TYR A 159 -20.33 3.43 -4.62
C TYR A 159 -19.27 2.58 -5.34
N GLU A 160 -18.23 2.23 -4.61
CA GLU A 160 -17.26 1.22 -5.02
C GLU A 160 -17.29 0.07 -3.99
N TRP A 161 -17.27 -1.15 -4.48
CA TRP A 161 -17.08 -2.31 -3.62
C TRP A 161 -15.61 -2.52 -3.30
N VAL A 162 -15.33 -2.71 -2.02
CA VAL A 162 -13.99 -2.96 -1.50
C VAL A 162 -13.98 -4.26 -0.71
N GLU A 163 -12.99 -5.09 -0.95
CA GLU A 163 -12.60 -6.20 -0.09
C GLU A 163 -11.43 -5.73 0.76
N ALA A 164 -11.60 -5.68 2.08
CA ALA A 164 -10.52 -5.33 3.01
C ALA A 164 -10.13 -6.53 3.85
N GLN A 165 -8.83 -6.70 4.05
CA GLN A 165 -8.26 -7.70 4.94
C GLN A 165 -7.36 -7.00 5.95
N ALA A 166 -7.38 -7.46 7.20
CA ALA A 166 -6.56 -6.88 8.27
C ALA A 166 -6.11 -7.92 9.28
N THR A 167 -4.96 -7.65 9.89
CA THR A 167 -4.40 -8.39 11.00
C THR A 167 -3.67 -7.45 11.96
N VAL A 168 -3.40 -7.90 13.17
CA VAL A 168 -2.58 -7.15 14.14
C VAL A 168 -1.11 -7.23 13.72
N ASP A 169 -0.46 -6.08 13.58
CA ASP A 169 0.98 -5.94 13.29
C ASP A 169 1.81 -5.90 14.58
N LYS A 170 1.42 -5.01 15.51
CA LYS A 170 2.15 -4.80 16.76
C LYS A 170 1.22 -4.80 17.95
N ARG A 171 1.75 -5.30 19.09
CA ARG A 171 1.11 -5.26 20.41
C ARG A 171 2.02 -4.55 21.41
N ASP A 172 1.42 -3.96 22.45
CA ASP A 172 2.14 -3.44 23.60
C ASP A 172 2.68 -4.57 24.49
N GLU A 173 3.40 -4.19 25.56
CA GLU A 173 3.92 -5.14 26.55
C GLU A 173 2.82 -5.91 27.32
N LYS A 174 1.60 -5.39 27.31
CA LYS A 174 0.41 -6.01 27.93
C LYS A 174 -0.38 -6.91 26.97
N GLY A 175 0.05 -6.97 25.70
CA GLY A 175 -0.59 -7.75 24.65
C GLY A 175 -1.72 -7.02 23.89
N ASN A 176 -1.99 -5.74 24.19
CA ASN A 176 -3.01 -4.97 23.47
C ASN A 176 -2.52 -4.58 22.06
N PRO A 177 -3.35 -4.65 21.03
CA PRO A 177 -2.97 -4.17 19.71
C PRO A 177 -2.70 -2.67 19.69
N ILE A 178 -1.56 -2.26 19.13
CA ILE A 178 -1.20 -0.86 18.91
C ILE A 178 -1.19 -0.50 17.42
N THR A 179 -1.02 -1.50 16.55
CA THR A 179 -1.02 -1.29 15.11
C THR A 179 -1.70 -2.44 14.39
N LEU A 180 -2.53 -2.11 13.40
CA LEU A 180 -3.04 -3.06 12.42
C LEU A 180 -2.40 -2.81 11.06
N ILE A 181 -2.21 -3.88 10.30
CA ILE A 181 -1.88 -3.81 8.87
C ILE A 181 -2.95 -4.50 8.06
N GLY A 182 -3.16 -4.02 6.86
CA GLY A 182 -4.15 -4.59 5.98
C GLY A 182 -3.96 -4.17 4.53
N SER A 183 -4.88 -4.64 3.72
CA SER A 183 -4.98 -4.27 2.32
C SER A 183 -6.43 -4.09 1.92
N SER A 184 -6.65 -3.23 0.95
CA SER A 184 -7.95 -3.01 0.32
C SER A 184 -7.84 -3.27 -1.18
N LEU A 185 -8.79 -4.04 -1.71
CA LEU A 185 -8.92 -4.35 -3.13
C LEU A 185 -10.27 -3.84 -3.64
N VAL A 186 -10.28 -3.07 -4.72
CA VAL A 186 -11.52 -2.66 -5.38
C VAL A 186 -12.07 -3.85 -6.17
N ILE A 187 -13.27 -4.29 -5.82
CA ILE A 187 -13.94 -5.47 -6.38
C ILE A 187 -15.24 -5.15 -7.12
N THR A 188 -15.47 -3.88 -7.45
CA THR A 188 -16.70 -3.42 -8.11
C THR A 188 -16.94 -4.17 -9.43
N GLY A 189 -15.89 -4.36 -10.24
CA GLY A 189 -16.00 -5.14 -11.48
C GLY A 189 -16.39 -6.59 -11.25
N ARG A 190 -15.82 -7.24 -10.23
CA ARG A 190 -16.19 -8.61 -9.84
C ARG A 190 -17.66 -8.69 -9.42
N LYS A 191 -18.11 -7.77 -8.55
CA LYS A 191 -19.50 -7.72 -8.08
C LYS A 191 -20.50 -7.52 -9.22
N LYS A 192 -20.16 -6.65 -10.18
CA LYS A 192 -21.00 -6.46 -11.36
C LYS A 192 -21.10 -7.74 -12.22
N MET A 193 -19.97 -8.42 -12.44
CA MET A 193 -20.00 -9.68 -13.18
C MET A 193 -20.80 -10.78 -12.45
N GLU A 194 -20.71 -10.86 -11.12
CA GLU A 194 -21.51 -11.77 -10.31
C GLU A 194 -23.01 -11.48 -10.46
N GLU A 195 -23.43 -10.21 -10.41
CA GLU A 195 -24.82 -9.77 -10.59
C GLU A 195 -25.35 -10.06 -12.00
N ASP A 196 -24.54 -9.75 -13.04
CA ASP A 196 -24.87 -10.04 -14.43
C ASP A 196 -25.04 -11.55 -14.65
N LEU A 197 -24.20 -12.38 -14.04
CA LEU A 197 -24.28 -13.84 -14.12
C LEU A 197 -25.56 -14.37 -13.46
N ILE A 198 -25.89 -13.87 -12.27
CA ILE A 198 -27.14 -14.25 -11.55
C ILE A 198 -28.34 -13.90 -12.43
N THR A 199 -28.39 -12.68 -12.96
CA THR A 199 -29.48 -12.21 -13.81
C THR A 199 -29.61 -13.06 -15.09
N ALA A 200 -28.48 -13.41 -15.72
CA ALA A 200 -28.48 -14.27 -16.90
C ALA A 200 -28.98 -15.68 -16.57
N LYS A 201 -28.57 -16.24 -15.45
CA LYS A 201 -29.02 -17.55 -14.97
C LYS A 201 -30.54 -17.56 -14.74
N GLU A 202 -31.07 -16.60 -13.99
CA GLU A 202 -32.49 -16.46 -13.73
C GLU A 202 -33.33 -16.39 -15.02
N LYS A 203 -32.87 -15.57 -16.00
CA LYS A 203 -33.51 -15.50 -17.31
C LYS A 203 -33.50 -16.83 -18.08
N ALA A 204 -32.38 -17.55 -18.02
CA ALA A 204 -32.25 -18.87 -18.66
C ALA A 204 -33.18 -19.91 -18.01
N GLU A 205 -33.25 -19.94 -16.69
CA GLU A 205 -34.11 -20.82 -15.92
C GLU A 205 -35.57 -20.53 -16.21
N GLU A 206 -36.00 -19.26 -16.26
CA GLU A 206 -37.36 -18.86 -16.60
C GLU A 206 -37.70 -19.26 -18.06
N SER A 207 -36.79 -19.04 -19.00
CA SER A 207 -37.00 -19.47 -20.40
C SER A 207 -37.17 -20.99 -20.50
N ASN A 208 -36.37 -21.77 -19.78
CA ASN A 208 -36.49 -23.22 -19.75
C ASN A 208 -37.81 -23.67 -19.11
N ARG A 209 -38.23 -23.03 -18.05
CA ARG A 209 -39.55 -23.29 -17.40
C ARG A 209 -40.71 -23.06 -18.36
N LEU A 210 -40.69 -21.92 -19.08
CA LEU A 210 -41.72 -21.59 -20.07
C LEU A 210 -41.74 -22.58 -21.23
N LYS A 211 -40.54 -22.98 -21.77
CA LYS A 211 -40.44 -24.01 -22.81
C LYS A 211 -41.00 -25.35 -22.34
N SER A 212 -40.68 -25.77 -21.12
CA SER A 212 -41.19 -27.04 -20.57
C SER A 212 -42.68 -27.03 -20.39
N ALA A 213 -43.25 -25.92 -19.86
CA ALA A 213 -44.68 -25.75 -19.73
C ALA A 213 -45.41 -25.74 -21.09
N PHE A 214 -44.85 -25.06 -22.08
CA PHE A 214 -45.36 -25.05 -23.44
C PHE A 214 -45.41 -26.45 -24.06
N LEU A 215 -44.29 -27.22 -23.96
CA LEU A 215 -44.22 -28.58 -24.45
C LEU A 215 -45.23 -29.53 -23.73
N ALA A 216 -45.39 -29.37 -22.42
CA ALA A 216 -46.36 -30.16 -21.67
C ALA A 216 -47.77 -29.90 -22.14
N ASN A 217 -48.13 -28.63 -22.38
CA ASN A 217 -49.48 -28.27 -22.86
C ASN A 217 -49.73 -28.79 -24.28
N MET A 218 -48.75 -28.75 -25.16
CA MET A 218 -48.89 -29.29 -26.53
C MET A 218 -48.94 -30.82 -26.60
N SER A 219 -48.45 -31.53 -25.57
CA SER A 219 -48.48 -33.00 -25.53
C SER A 219 -49.82 -33.53 -24.99
N HIS A 220 -50.73 -32.65 -24.52
CA HIS A 220 -52.04 -33.02 -23.99
C HIS A 220 -53.20 -32.84 -24.97
N GLU A 221 -52.93 -32.25 -26.16
CA GLU A 221 -53.85 -32.23 -27.32
C GLU A 221 -53.54 -33.38 -28.24
#